data_de490d2e1bc21ed8a47bbd8a1d331382
#
_entry.id   de490d2e1bc21ed8a47bbd8a1d331382
#
_cell.length_a   1.000
_cell.length_b   1.000
_cell.length_c   1.000
_cell.angle_alpha   90.00
_cell.angle_beta   90.00
_cell.angle_gamma   90.00
#
_symmetry.space_group_name_H-M   'P 1'
#
loop_
_entity.id
_entity.type
_entity.pdbx_description
1 polymer ?
#
loop_
_entity_poly.entity_id
_entity_poly.type
_entity_poly.pdbx_seq_one_letter_code
_entity_poly.pdbx_strand_id
1 'polypeptide(L)'
;MKKAVCFTLLIIASLLLITAMLFTCLQFCMNQRDWYYKSYVKYGTSRETGISDEDMTEAIFRLIDYMEGRADSIQLSVSENGSVVEMYNQQEIEHMIDVRALYQAWKNVRDYGAAAAAAIIALCICMTAPGGRIRLMSRAFITASAIFGIALAALGIWVAVDFNSFWNSFHRLFFTNDLWLMDYNTCRMIRICPLQLFNDIVIRFALMFMAPFLLLLIFATAVARRRQK
;
A
#
# COMPACT_ATOMS: atom_id res chain seq x y z
N MET A 1 14.38 22.22 -26.75
CA MET A 1 13.48 22.60 -25.63
C MET A 1 12.27 21.65 -25.48
N LYS A 2 11.35 21.53 -26.45
CA LYS A 2 10.12 20.70 -26.31
C LYS A 2 10.37 19.23 -25.87
N LYS A 3 11.39 18.54 -26.43
CA LYS A 3 11.71 17.15 -26.05
C LYS A 3 12.19 17.02 -24.59
N ALA A 4 12.98 17.96 -24.10
CA ALA A 4 13.46 17.94 -22.71
C ALA A 4 12.29 18.14 -21.73
N VAL A 5 11.41 19.10 -22.00
CA VAL A 5 10.20 19.35 -21.20
C VAL A 5 9.31 18.10 -21.18
N CYS A 6 9.02 17.51 -22.34
CA CYS A 6 8.24 16.27 -22.39
C CYS A 6 8.91 15.11 -21.64
N PHE A 7 10.25 15.01 -21.67
CA PHE A 7 10.96 13.95 -20.94
C PHE A 7 10.77 14.11 -19.43
N THR A 8 10.94 15.33 -18.89
CA THR A 8 10.71 15.60 -17.45
C THR A 8 9.26 15.35 -17.06
N LEU A 9 8.29 15.81 -17.84
CA LEU A 9 6.88 15.56 -17.60
C LEU A 9 6.55 14.06 -17.62
N LEU A 10 7.13 13.28 -18.55
CA LEU A 10 6.94 11.84 -18.61
C LEU A 10 7.60 11.09 -17.44
N ILE A 11 8.69 11.60 -16.86
CA ILE A 11 9.24 11.06 -15.60
C ILE A 11 8.23 11.24 -14.48
N ILE A 12 7.67 12.45 -14.34
CA ILE A 12 6.63 12.74 -13.32
C ILE A 12 5.42 11.82 -13.53
N ALA A 13 4.89 11.73 -14.75
CA ALA A 13 3.79 10.84 -15.07
C ALA A 13 4.10 9.36 -14.75
N SER A 14 5.33 8.91 -15.03
CA SER A 14 5.77 7.55 -14.70
C SER A 14 5.83 7.31 -13.19
N LEU A 15 6.32 8.26 -12.40
CA LEU A 15 6.33 8.18 -10.94
C LEU A 15 4.90 8.11 -10.38
N LEU A 16 3.98 8.93 -10.90
CA LEU A 16 2.57 8.91 -10.51
C LEU A 16 1.91 7.54 -10.84
N LEU A 17 2.20 6.95 -12.01
CA LEU A 17 1.69 5.62 -12.38
C LEU A 17 2.29 4.51 -11.51
N ILE A 18 3.58 4.57 -11.18
CA ILE A 18 4.23 3.60 -10.28
C ILE A 18 3.59 3.69 -8.90
N THR A 19 3.34 4.90 -8.38
CA THR A 19 2.65 5.12 -7.11
C THR A 19 1.21 4.62 -7.15
N ALA A 20 0.48 4.91 -8.24
CA ALA A 20 -0.88 4.40 -8.42
C ALA A 20 -0.93 2.87 -8.46
N MET A 21 0.01 2.23 -9.14
CA MET A 21 0.15 0.77 -9.16
C MET A 21 0.46 0.22 -7.76
N LEU A 22 1.36 0.87 -7.01
CA LEU A 22 1.69 0.49 -5.64
C LEU A 22 0.43 0.45 -4.76
N PHE A 23 -0.35 1.53 -4.74
CA PHE A 23 -1.57 1.61 -3.92
C PHE A 23 -2.67 0.67 -4.40
N THR A 24 -2.77 0.42 -5.71
CA THR A 24 -3.73 -0.56 -6.25
C THR A 24 -3.37 -1.99 -5.80
N CYS A 25 -2.08 -2.35 -5.83
CA CYS A 25 -1.62 -3.65 -5.33
C CYS A 25 -1.83 -3.78 -3.82
N LEU A 26 -1.60 -2.72 -3.04
CA LEU A 26 -1.86 -2.70 -1.60
C LEU A 26 -3.35 -2.91 -1.31
N GLN A 27 -4.24 -2.15 -1.95
CA GLN A 27 -5.68 -2.29 -1.81
C GLN A 27 -6.16 -3.70 -2.17
N PHE A 28 -5.68 -4.26 -3.28
CA PHE A 28 -6.02 -5.62 -3.68
C PHE A 28 -5.51 -6.65 -2.66
N CYS A 29 -4.30 -6.48 -2.14
CA CYS A 29 -3.72 -7.37 -1.13
C CYS A 29 -4.53 -7.37 0.17
N MET A 30 -4.98 -6.19 0.61
CA MET A 30 -5.78 -6.04 1.84
C MET A 30 -7.17 -6.66 1.73
N ASN A 31 -7.79 -6.67 0.55
CA ASN A 31 -9.17 -7.13 0.34
C ASN A 31 -9.30 -8.65 0.08
N GLN A 32 -8.40 -9.49 0.61
CA GLN A 32 -8.37 -10.94 0.38
C GLN A 32 -8.81 -11.73 1.63
N ARG A 33 -10.13 -11.81 1.89
CA ARG A 33 -10.73 -12.40 3.11
C ARG A 33 -10.21 -13.81 3.41
N ASP A 34 -10.24 -14.70 2.42
CA ASP A 34 -9.81 -16.10 2.60
C ASP A 34 -8.34 -16.22 2.99
N TRP A 35 -7.53 -15.25 2.60
CA TRP A 35 -6.11 -15.24 2.94
C TRP A 35 -5.90 -14.95 4.44
N TYR A 36 -6.65 -14.02 5.03
CA TYR A 36 -6.58 -13.72 6.46
C TYR A 36 -7.03 -14.90 7.29
N TYR A 37 -8.18 -15.51 6.95
CA TYR A 37 -8.66 -16.71 7.61
C TYR A 37 -7.63 -17.84 7.61
N LYS A 38 -7.07 -18.18 6.43
CA LYS A 38 -6.02 -19.19 6.30
C LYS A 38 -4.76 -18.84 7.08
N SER A 39 -4.43 -17.58 7.22
CA SER A 39 -3.28 -17.14 7.99
C SER A 39 -3.51 -17.30 9.50
N TYR A 40 -4.70 -16.97 10.00
CA TYR A 40 -5.05 -17.20 11.40
C TYR A 40 -4.99 -18.68 11.76
N VAL A 41 -5.58 -19.55 10.93
CA VAL A 41 -5.49 -21.01 11.10
C VAL A 41 -4.02 -21.47 11.06
N LYS A 42 -3.23 -20.99 10.09
CA LYS A 42 -1.81 -21.36 9.94
C LYS A 42 -0.98 -21.02 11.17
N TYR A 43 -1.21 -19.87 11.77
CA TYR A 43 -0.43 -19.38 12.91
C TYR A 43 -1.03 -19.79 14.27
N GLY A 44 -2.26 -20.33 14.28
CA GLY A 44 -2.94 -20.72 15.53
C GLY A 44 -3.25 -19.52 16.42
N THR A 45 -3.50 -18.34 15.84
CA THR A 45 -3.72 -17.06 16.55
C THR A 45 -4.93 -17.16 17.49
N SER A 46 -5.93 -17.97 17.15
CA SER A 46 -7.10 -18.20 18.00
C SER A 46 -6.75 -18.81 19.36
N ARG A 47 -5.69 -19.63 19.45
CA ARG A 47 -5.23 -20.21 20.74
C ARG A 47 -4.59 -19.15 21.65
N GLU A 48 -3.95 -18.16 21.08
CA GLU A 48 -3.26 -17.09 21.83
C GLU A 48 -4.24 -16.00 22.25
N THR A 49 -5.21 -15.68 21.39
CA THR A 49 -6.17 -14.60 21.61
C THR A 49 -7.43 -15.02 22.33
N GLY A 50 -7.80 -16.31 22.27
CA GLY A 50 -9.09 -16.81 22.73
C GLY A 50 -10.28 -16.40 21.83
N ILE A 51 -10.01 -15.83 20.64
CA ILE A 51 -11.00 -15.39 19.65
C ILE A 51 -10.95 -16.36 18.47
N SER A 52 -12.10 -16.74 17.91
CA SER A 52 -12.15 -17.66 16.78
C SER A 52 -11.48 -17.08 15.51
N ASP A 53 -10.98 -17.96 14.63
CA ASP A 53 -10.37 -17.54 13.35
C ASP A 53 -11.40 -16.79 12.47
N GLU A 54 -12.69 -17.16 12.57
CA GLU A 54 -13.82 -16.51 11.92
C GLU A 54 -14.05 -15.09 12.47
N ASP A 55 -14.12 -14.94 13.80
CA ASP A 55 -14.33 -13.64 14.45
C ASP A 55 -13.17 -12.70 14.19
N MET A 56 -11.92 -13.19 14.24
CA MET A 56 -10.74 -12.37 13.89
C MET A 56 -10.76 -11.93 12.42
N THR A 57 -11.22 -12.82 11.53
CA THR A 57 -11.38 -12.48 10.10
C THR A 57 -12.47 -11.43 9.91
N GLU A 58 -13.59 -11.53 10.61
CA GLU A 58 -14.63 -10.51 10.59
C GLU A 58 -14.12 -9.17 11.15
N ALA A 59 -13.38 -9.23 12.25
CA ALA A 59 -12.80 -8.06 12.89
C ALA A 59 -11.85 -7.29 11.96
N ILE A 60 -10.86 -7.98 11.33
CA ILE A 60 -9.95 -7.32 10.42
C ILE A 60 -10.69 -6.76 9.18
N PHE A 61 -11.72 -7.46 8.70
CA PHE A 61 -12.52 -6.96 7.57
C PHE A 61 -13.41 -5.79 7.95
N ARG A 62 -13.86 -5.70 9.18
CA ARG A 62 -14.55 -4.51 9.69
C ARG A 62 -13.66 -3.27 9.64
N LEU A 63 -12.36 -3.41 9.99
CA LEU A 63 -11.40 -2.31 9.84
C LEU A 63 -11.19 -1.92 8.37
N ILE A 64 -11.02 -2.91 7.49
CA ILE A 64 -10.84 -2.67 6.04
C ILE A 64 -12.07 -2.01 5.44
N ASP A 65 -13.26 -2.48 5.76
CA ASP A 65 -14.53 -1.91 5.28
C ASP A 65 -14.72 -0.46 5.77
N TYR A 66 -14.33 -0.19 7.01
CA TYR A 66 -14.35 1.16 7.55
C TYR A 66 -13.36 2.09 6.81
N MET A 67 -12.12 1.65 6.59
CA MET A 67 -11.13 2.42 5.83
C MET A 67 -11.59 2.67 4.39
N GLU A 68 -12.20 1.68 3.75
CA GLU A 68 -12.75 1.79 2.38
C GLU A 68 -14.00 2.66 2.29
N GLY A 69 -14.65 2.97 3.41
CA GLY A 69 -15.91 3.70 3.46
C GLY A 69 -17.14 2.83 3.20
N ARG A 70 -17.02 1.50 3.33
CA ARG A 70 -18.14 0.55 3.22
C ARG A 70 -18.84 0.32 4.56
N ALA A 71 -18.22 0.69 5.67
CA ALA A 71 -18.80 0.67 7.01
C ALA A 71 -18.64 2.05 7.69
N ASP A 72 -19.63 2.43 8.50
CA ASP A 72 -19.62 3.69 9.25
C ASP A 72 -18.92 3.57 10.60
N SER A 73 -18.73 2.35 11.11
CA SER A 73 -18.11 2.06 12.41
C SER A 73 -17.31 0.78 12.35
N ILE A 74 -16.25 0.70 13.19
CA ILE A 74 -15.48 -0.53 13.40
C ILE A 74 -16.07 -1.39 14.51
N GLN A 75 -17.06 -0.92 15.25
CA GLN A 75 -17.65 -1.65 16.37
C GLN A 75 -18.21 -3.00 15.93
N LEU A 76 -17.82 -4.03 16.67
CA LEU A 76 -18.41 -5.36 16.63
C LEU A 76 -18.11 -6.10 17.93
N SER A 77 -18.99 -7.03 18.30
CA SER A 77 -18.79 -7.91 19.44
C SER A 77 -18.27 -9.25 18.95
N VAL A 78 -17.32 -9.83 19.70
CA VAL A 78 -16.73 -11.16 19.41
C VAL A 78 -16.80 -12.04 20.66
N SER A 79 -16.63 -13.35 20.48
CA SER A 79 -16.48 -14.28 21.60
C SER A 79 -15.00 -14.44 21.96
N GLU A 80 -14.58 -13.97 23.14
CA GLU A 80 -13.23 -14.15 23.67
C GLU A 80 -13.32 -15.10 24.88
N ASN A 81 -12.73 -16.30 24.78
CA ASN A 81 -12.79 -17.35 25.82
C ASN A 81 -14.22 -17.67 26.29
N GLY A 82 -15.19 -17.65 25.38
CA GLY A 82 -16.61 -17.94 25.67
C GLY A 82 -17.39 -16.75 26.23
N SER A 83 -16.79 -15.60 26.43
CA SER A 83 -17.45 -14.36 26.85
C SER A 83 -17.61 -13.39 25.68
N VAL A 84 -18.79 -12.79 25.55
CA VAL A 84 -19.03 -11.77 24.53
C VAL A 84 -18.40 -10.45 24.99
N VAL A 85 -17.52 -9.91 24.16
CA VAL A 85 -16.80 -8.65 24.42
C VAL A 85 -16.83 -7.74 23.20
N GLU A 86 -16.74 -6.42 23.44
CA GLU A 86 -16.51 -5.47 22.35
C GLU A 86 -15.09 -5.63 21.81
N MET A 87 -14.96 -5.81 20.48
CA MET A 87 -13.66 -6.07 19.86
C MET A 87 -12.68 -4.92 19.99
N TYR A 88 -13.14 -3.69 19.85
CA TYR A 88 -12.30 -2.51 19.86
C TYR A 88 -12.63 -1.57 21.00
N ASN A 89 -11.62 -1.12 21.72
CA ASN A 89 -11.74 -0.12 22.76
C ASN A 89 -11.77 1.30 22.17
N GLN A 90 -11.99 2.31 23.01
CA GLN A 90 -12.13 3.70 22.59
C GLN A 90 -10.86 4.24 21.88
N GLN A 91 -9.66 3.90 22.39
CA GLN A 91 -8.38 4.31 21.78
C GLN A 91 -8.24 3.75 20.35
N GLU A 92 -8.59 2.47 20.15
CA GLU A 92 -8.55 1.80 18.85
C GLU A 92 -9.54 2.43 17.86
N ILE A 93 -10.73 2.80 18.32
CA ILE A 93 -11.74 3.48 17.51
C ILE A 93 -11.24 4.85 17.05
N GLU A 94 -10.73 5.65 17.97
CA GLU A 94 -10.22 6.99 17.66
C GLU A 94 -9.00 6.94 16.74
N HIS A 95 -8.07 5.99 16.95
CA HIS A 95 -6.96 5.76 16.04
C HIS A 95 -7.45 5.41 14.62
N MET A 96 -8.47 4.57 14.49
CA MET A 96 -8.98 4.18 13.18
C MET A 96 -9.68 5.31 12.42
N ILE A 97 -10.13 6.38 13.09
CA ILE A 97 -10.59 7.61 12.41
C ILE A 97 -9.42 8.24 11.64
N ASP A 98 -8.26 8.37 12.28
CA ASP A 98 -7.06 8.93 11.65
C ASP A 98 -6.54 8.03 10.53
N VAL A 99 -6.52 6.71 10.76
CA VAL A 99 -6.11 5.71 9.75
C VAL A 99 -7.02 5.77 8.53
N ARG A 100 -8.35 5.90 8.73
CA ARG A 100 -9.31 6.07 7.62
C ARG A 100 -9.01 7.34 6.83
N ALA A 101 -8.77 8.46 7.50
CA ALA A 101 -8.46 9.72 6.84
C ALA A 101 -7.19 9.60 5.98
N LEU A 102 -6.12 8.98 6.53
CA LEU A 102 -4.88 8.72 5.80
C LEU A 102 -5.10 7.79 4.60
N TYR A 103 -5.86 6.70 4.79
CA TYR A 103 -6.16 5.74 3.72
C TYR A 103 -6.96 6.41 2.57
N GLN A 104 -7.96 7.22 2.88
CA GLN A 104 -8.74 7.96 1.88
C GLN A 104 -7.88 9.01 1.16
N ALA A 105 -6.95 9.67 1.85
CA ALA A 105 -5.99 10.56 1.22
C ALA A 105 -5.09 9.82 0.21
N TRP A 106 -4.64 8.60 0.54
CA TRP A 106 -3.87 7.77 -0.39
C TRP A 106 -4.69 7.31 -1.60
N LYS A 107 -5.96 6.95 -1.43
CA LYS A 107 -6.87 6.67 -2.56
C LYS A 107 -6.96 7.87 -3.50
N ASN A 108 -7.11 9.07 -2.95
CA ASN A 108 -7.16 10.30 -3.73
C ASN A 108 -5.85 10.55 -4.49
N VAL A 109 -4.69 10.37 -3.84
CA VAL A 109 -3.36 10.46 -4.50
C VAL A 109 -3.25 9.46 -5.65
N ARG A 110 -3.71 8.22 -5.47
CA ARG A 110 -3.75 7.21 -6.52
C ARG A 110 -4.62 7.65 -7.70
N ASP A 111 -5.85 8.03 -7.44
CA ASP A 111 -6.85 8.27 -8.48
C ASP A 111 -6.56 9.57 -9.25
N TYR A 112 -6.30 10.66 -8.53
CA TYR A 112 -5.91 11.94 -9.16
C TYR A 112 -4.53 11.86 -9.79
N GLY A 113 -3.59 11.13 -9.18
CA GLY A 113 -2.27 10.88 -9.74
C GLY A 113 -2.32 10.12 -11.06
N ALA A 114 -3.14 9.07 -11.13
CA ALA A 114 -3.35 8.32 -12.37
C ALA A 114 -4.00 9.18 -13.47
N ALA A 115 -5.01 9.99 -13.12
CA ALA A 115 -5.66 10.91 -14.05
C ALA A 115 -4.68 11.98 -14.57
N ALA A 116 -3.88 12.59 -13.66
CA ALA A 116 -2.86 13.55 -14.04
C ALA A 116 -1.78 12.93 -14.94
N ALA A 117 -1.33 11.71 -14.64
CA ALA A 117 -0.39 10.98 -15.47
C ALA A 117 -0.93 10.74 -16.88
N ALA A 118 -2.20 10.32 -17.01
CA ALA A 118 -2.86 10.14 -18.30
C ALA A 118 -2.93 11.45 -19.10
N ALA A 119 -3.29 12.56 -18.46
CA ALA A 119 -3.32 13.88 -19.09
C ALA A 119 -1.94 14.33 -19.56
N ILE A 120 -0.89 14.16 -18.73
CA ILE A 120 0.50 14.48 -19.09
C ILE A 120 0.96 13.63 -20.29
N ILE A 121 0.68 12.33 -20.27
CA ILE A 121 1.04 11.43 -21.37
C ILE A 121 0.35 11.86 -22.66
N ALA A 122 -0.95 12.15 -22.64
CA ALA A 122 -1.70 12.64 -23.79
C ALA A 122 -1.10 13.95 -24.36
N LEU A 123 -0.80 14.91 -23.48
CA LEU A 123 -0.14 16.16 -23.86
C LEU A 123 1.21 15.90 -24.55
N CYS A 124 2.05 15.05 -23.97
CA CYS A 124 3.35 14.70 -24.55
C CYS A 124 3.24 13.97 -25.88
N ILE A 125 2.22 13.13 -26.06
CA ILE A 125 1.91 12.50 -27.34
C ILE A 125 1.58 13.55 -28.41
N CYS A 126 0.79 14.56 -28.09
CA CYS A 126 0.47 15.66 -29.02
C CYS A 126 1.70 16.52 -29.35
N MET A 127 2.61 16.71 -28.39
CA MET A 127 3.79 17.60 -28.55
C MET A 127 4.98 16.92 -29.25
N THR A 128 5.00 15.59 -29.37
CA THR A 128 6.15 14.82 -29.91
C THR A 128 5.83 14.14 -31.24
N ALA A 129 6.84 14.04 -32.12
CA ALA A 129 6.70 13.36 -33.39
C ALA A 129 6.50 11.85 -33.21
N PRO A 130 5.68 11.17 -34.04
CA PRO A 130 5.31 9.75 -33.85
C PRO A 130 6.51 8.80 -33.72
N GLY A 131 7.55 8.97 -34.54
CA GLY A 131 8.67 8.02 -34.65
C GLY A 131 9.58 7.93 -33.43
N GLY A 132 9.43 8.80 -32.42
CA GLY A 132 10.28 8.77 -31.20
C GLY A 132 9.51 8.63 -29.88
N ARG A 133 8.18 8.68 -29.91
CA ARG A 133 7.29 8.75 -28.73
C ARG A 133 7.52 7.60 -27.75
N ILE A 134 7.41 6.38 -28.24
CA ILE A 134 7.51 5.16 -27.42
C ILE A 134 8.88 5.07 -26.76
N ARG A 135 9.96 5.41 -27.47
CA ARG A 135 11.31 5.42 -26.91
C ARG A 135 11.47 6.49 -25.84
N LEU A 136 10.90 7.69 -26.05
CA LEU A 136 10.95 8.77 -25.08
C LEU A 136 10.22 8.37 -23.78
N MET A 137 9.02 7.81 -23.91
CA MET A 137 8.23 7.27 -22.79
C MET A 137 8.98 6.15 -22.04
N SER A 138 9.53 5.18 -22.79
CA SER A 138 10.31 4.08 -22.20
C SER A 138 11.53 4.58 -21.41
N ARG A 139 12.29 5.53 -21.95
CA ARG A 139 13.42 6.13 -21.24
C ARG A 139 13.00 6.89 -19.99
N ALA A 140 11.90 7.66 -20.07
CA ALA A 140 11.34 8.36 -18.92
C ALA A 140 10.89 7.39 -17.83
N PHE A 141 10.21 6.30 -18.21
CA PHE A 141 9.81 5.23 -17.28
C PHE A 141 11.01 4.55 -16.62
N ILE A 142 12.09 4.23 -17.36
CA ILE A 142 13.32 3.66 -16.82
C ILE A 142 13.95 4.62 -15.80
N THR A 143 14.02 5.92 -16.12
CA THR A 143 14.55 6.94 -15.19
C THR A 143 13.69 7.05 -13.94
N ALA A 144 12.37 7.09 -14.07
CA ALA A 144 11.44 7.10 -12.95
C ALA A 144 11.58 5.84 -12.09
N SER A 145 11.72 4.67 -12.72
CA SER A 145 11.94 3.38 -12.04
C SER A 145 13.25 3.37 -11.24
N ALA A 146 14.31 3.99 -11.76
CA ALA A 146 15.57 4.13 -11.03
C ALA A 146 15.43 5.03 -9.80
N ILE A 147 14.77 6.19 -9.94
CA ILE A 147 14.47 7.11 -8.83
C ILE A 147 13.64 6.40 -7.75
N PHE A 148 12.55 5.74 -8.17
CA PHE A 148 11.68 4.99 -7.28
C PHE A 148 12.43 3.84 -6.59
N GLY A 149 13.23 3.08 -7.34
CA GLY A 149 14.03 1.97 -6.82
C GLY A 149 15.05 2.40 -5.77
N ILE A 150 15.72 3.55 -5.96
CA ILE A 150 16.64 4.12 -4.97
C ILE A 150 15.87 4.49 -3.68
N ALA A 151 14.73 5.16 -3.81
CA ALA A 151 13.90 5.52 -2.65
C ALA A 151 13.38 4.28 -1.91
N LEU A 152 12.92 3.27 -2.65
CA LEU A 152 12.44 2.01 -2.08
C LEU A 152 13.57 1.23 -1.40
N ALA A 153 14.78 1.20 -1.98
CA ALA A 153 15.95 0.55 -1.38
C ALA A 153 16.36 1.25 -0.07
N ALA A 154 16.40 2.59 -0.06
CA ALA A 154 16.71 3.36 1.15
C ALA A 154 15.70 3.09 2.27
N LEU A 155 14.40 3.08 1.94
CA LEU A 155 13.33 2.74 2.86
C LEU A 155 13.46 1.30 3.37
N GLY A 156 13.70 0.34 2.47
CA GLY A 156 13.85 -1.07 2.81
C GLY A 156 15.06 -1.33 3.71
N ILE A 157 16.18 -0.65 3.49
CA ILE A 157 17.37 -0.71 4.36
C ILE A 157 17.01 -0.17 5.76
N TRP A 158 16.33 0.97 5.84
CA TRP A 158 15.91 1.52 7.13
C TRP A 158 15.02 0.57 7.90
N VAL A 159 13.99 0.02 7.25
CA VAL A 159 13.08 -1.00 7.83
C VAL A 159 13.85 -2.23 8.33
N ALA A 160 14.83 -2.72 7.55
CA ALA A 160 15.61 -3.91 7.89
C ALA A 160 16.62 -3.68 9.02
N VAL A 161 17.18 -2.48 9.14
CA VAL A 161 18.17 -2.13 10.18
C VAL A 161 17.50 -1.78 11.49
N ASP A 162 16.43 -1.00 11.45
CA ASP A 162 15.72 -0.52 12.64
C ASP A 162 14.23 -0.32 12.36
N PHE A 163 13.47 -1.42 12.43
CA PHE A 163 12.03 -1.41 12.23
C PHE A 163 11.31 -0.50 13.23
N ASN A 164 11.74 -0.47 14.49
CA ASN A 164 11.07 0.34 15.51
C ASN A 164 11.23 1.84 15.23
N SER A 165 12.43 2.26 14.84
CA SER A 165 12.67 3.66 14.44
C SER A 165 11.83 4.04 13.22
N PHE A 166 11.78 3.16 12.21
CA PHE A 166 10.90 3.36 11.04
C PHE A 166 9.43 3.47 11.45
N TRP A 167 8.93 2.50 12.24
CA TRP A 167 7.53 2.44 12.67
C TRP A 167 7.11 3.70 13.45
N ASN A 168 7.93 4.10 14.43
CA ASN A 168 7.67 5.30 15.20
C ASN A 168 7.72 6.58 14.35
N SER A 169 8.69 6.67 13.43
CA SER A 169 8.84 7.83 12.55
C SER A 169 7.67 7.93 11.55
N PHE A 170 7.21 6.78 11.03
CA PHE A 170 6.02 6.71 10.19
C PHE A 170 4.80 7.25 10.93
N HIS A 171 4.54 6.79 12.15
CA HIS A 171 3.37 7.23 12.90
C HIS A 171 3.45 8.72 13.24
N ARG A 172 4.60 9.22 13.72
CA ARG A 172 4.80 10.65 14.01
C ARG A 172 4.71 11.54 12.78
N LEU A 173 4.98 11.02 11.58
CA LEU A 173 4.85 11.77 10.34
C LEU A 173 3.38 11.99 9.97
N PHE A 174 2.54 10.98 10.18
CA PHE A 174 1.14 10.99 9.73
C PHE A 174 0.13 11.29 10.83
N PHE A 175 0.48 11.07 12.11
CA PHE A 175 -0.41 11.30 13.25
C PHE A 175 0.20 12.30 14.22
N THR A 176 -0.63 13.22 14.70
CA THR A 176 -0.23 14.27 15.63
C THR A 176 -0.53 13.94 17.10
N ASN A 177 -1.08 12.75 17.36
CA ASN A 177 -1.44 12.21 18.65
C ASN A 177 -0.71 10.90 18.94
N ASP A 178 -0.93 10.35 20.14
CA ASP A 178 -0.29 9.11 20.59
C ASP A 178 -1.25 7.90 20.61
N LEU A 179 -2.41 7.98 19.93
CA LEU A 179 -3.41 6.89 19.89
C LEU A 179 -2.87 5.60 19.26
N TRP A 180 -1.86 5.69 18.41
CA TRP A 180 -1.16 4.56 17.80
C TRP A 180 -0.24 3.78 18.76
N LEU A 181 0.07 4.34 19.96
CA LEU A 181 0.83 3.65 20.99
C LEU A 181 -0.09 2.70 21.77
N MET A 182 -0.33 1.53 21.19
CA MET A 182 -1.25 0.53 21.73
C MET A 182 -0.53 -0.45 22.67
N ASP A 183 -1.17 -0.75 23.83
CA ASP A 183 -0.71 -1.79 24.75
C ASP A 183 -1.32 -3.14 24.34
N TYR A 184 -0.47 -4.16 24.21
CA TYR A 184 -0.85 -5.53 23.87
C TYR A 184 -1.90 -6.13 24.82
N ASN A 185 -1.89 -5.75 26.11
CA ASN A 185 -2.81 -6.28 27.09
C ASN A 185 -4.22 -5.68 27.01
N THR A 186 -4.35 -4.48 26.46
CA THR A 186 -5.62 -3.73 26.44
C THR A 186 -6.20 -3.54 25.05
N CYS A 187 -5.38 -3.64 23.99
CA CYS A 187 -5.79 -3.42 22.61
C CYS A 187 -5.83 -4.76 21.86
N ARG A 188 -7.03 -5.14 21.40
CA ARG A 188 -7.23 -6.38 20.65
C ARG A 188 -6.77 -6.27 19.19
N MET A 189 -6.79 -5.06 18.62
CA MET A 189 -6.35 -4.80 17.25
C MET A 189 -4.93 -5.32 16.99
N ILE A 190 -3.98 -5.04 17.90
CA ILE A 190 -2.60 -5.52 17.73
C ILE A 190 -2.45 -7.01 17.99
N ARG A 191 -3.35 -7.63 18.79
CA ARG A 191 -3.34 -9.07 19.04
C ARG A 191 -3.81 -9.88 17.84
N ILE A 192 -4.76 -9.35 17.06
CA ILE A 192 -5.19 -10.00 15.82
C ILE A 192 -4.28 -9.70 14.63
N CYS A 193 -3.25 -8.86 14.81
CA CYS A 193 -2.23 -8.57 13.80
C CYS A 193 -0.84 -9.02 14.27
N PRO A 194 -0.62 -10.33 14.55
CA PRO A 194 0.68 -10.80 15.01
C PRO A 194 1.76 -10.54 13.95
N LEU A 195 3.02 -10.46 14.41
CA LEU A 195 4.17 -10.12 13.54
C LEU A 195 4.28 -11.04 12.32
N GLN A 196 3.94 -12.32 12.46
CA GLN A 196 3.97 -13.29 11.36
C GLN A 196 2.97 -12.93 10.26
N LEU A 197 1.75 -12.56 10.64
CA LEU A 197 0.71 -12.09 9.72
C LEU A 197 1.16 -10.82 8.99
N PHE A 198 1.74 -9.87 9.75
CA PHE A 198 2.25 -8.62 9.18
C PHE A 198 3.37 -8.87 8.16
N ASN A 199 4.33 -9.74 8.49
CA ASN A 199 5.41 -10.12 7.57
C ASN A 199 4.88 -10.78 6.29
N ASP A 200 3.92 -11.71 6.40
CA ASP A 200 3.31 -12.36 5.24
C ASP A 200 2.55 -11.37 4.35
N ILE A 201 1.86 -10.38 4.93
CA ILE A 201 1.20 -9.29 4.17
C ILE A 201 2.23 -8.47 3.39
N VAL A 202 3.34 -8.08 4.04
CA VAL A 202 4.40 -7.28 3.41
C VAL A 202 5.05 -8.04 2.26
N ILE A 203 5.41 -9.32 2.47
CA ILE A 203 6.00 -10.16 1.43
C ILE A 203 5.03 -10.33 0.25
N ARG A 204 3.77 -10.63 0.54
CA ARG A 204 2.73 -10.80 -0.48
C ARG A 204 2.53 -9.52 -1.30
N PHE A 205 2.41 -8.39 -0.62
CA PHE A 205 2.30 -7.09 -1.26
C PHE A 205 3.51 -6.80 -2.15
N ALA A 206 4.73 -7.04 -1.64
CA ALA A 206 5.96 -6.85 -2.42
C ALA A 206 5.98 -7.70 -3.70
N LEU A 207 5.61 -8.98 -3.61
CA LEU A 207 5.54 -9.87 -4.78
C LEU A 207 4.48 -9.41 -5.78
N MET A 208 3.30 -9.01 -5.31
CA MET A 208 2.21 -8.53 -6.17
C MET A 208 2.56 -7.23 -6.89
N PHE A 209 3.32 -6.34 -6.25
CA PHE A 209 3.80 -5.12 -6.87
C PHE A 209 4.99 -5.37 -7.80
N MET A 210 5.97 -6.15 -7.36
CA MET A 210 7.22 -6.35 -8.12
C MET A 210 7.00 -7.10 -9.44
N ALA A 211 6.08 -8.05 -9.51
CA ALA A 211 5.84 -8.82 -10.73
C ALA A 211 5.41 -7.92 -11.92
N PRO A 212 4.33 -7.14 -11.87
CA PRO A 212 3.94 -6.26 -12.97
C PRO A 212 4.95 -5.12 -13.19
N PHE A 213 5.58 -4.60 -12.12
CA PHE A 213 6.59 -3.57 -12.22
C PHE A 213 7.81 -4.02 -13.03
N LEU A 214 8.35 -5.19 -12.75
CA LEU A 214 9.49 -5.76 -13.49
C LEU A 214 9.12 -6.09 -14.94
N LEU A 215 7.92 -6.60 -15.21
CA LEU A 215 7.45 -6.83 -16.57
C LEU A 215 7.42 -5.53 -17.38
N LEU A 216 6.89 -4.45 -16.81
CA LEU A 216 6.88 -3.13 -17.44
C LEU A 216 8.30 -2.59 -17.66
N LEU A 217 9.20 -2.77 -16.70
CA LEU A 217 10.59 -2.32 -16.80
C LEU A 217 11.37 -3.10 -17.87
N ILE A 218 11.17 -4.42 -17.96
CA ILE A 218 11.75 -5.26 -19.02
C ILE A 218 11.23 -4.80 -20.39
N PHE A 219 9.92 -4.61 -20.52
CA PHE A 219 9.33 -4.11 -21.77
C PHE A 219 9.91 -2.73 -22.15
N ALA A 220 9.95 -1.78 -21.21
CA ALA A 220 10.49 -0.45 -21.47
C ALA A 220 11.97 -0.49 -21.87
N THR A 221 12.78 -1.33 -21.23
CA THR A 221 14.20 -1.49 -21.59
C THR A 221 14.38 -2.13 -22.98
N ALA A 222 13.59 -3.11 -23.34
CA ALA A 222 13.59 -3.71 -24.68
C ALA A 222 13.26 -2.69 -25.75
N VAL A 223 12.22 -1.87 -25.53
CA VAL A 223 11.82 -0.81 -26.47
C VAL A 223 12.87 0.29 -26.57
N ALA A 224 13.46 0.73 -25.44
CA ALA A 224 14.48 1.77 -25.42
C ALA A 224 15.76 1.37 -26.18
N ARG A 225 16.10 0.06 -26.22
CA ARG A 225 17.27 -0.51 -26.90
C ARG A 225 17.07 -0.73 -28.41
N ARG A 226 15.84 -0.85 -28.90
CA ARG A 226 15.59 -1.06 -30.34
C ARG A 226 16.14 0.13 -31.15
N ARG A 227 17.04 -0.15 -32.11
CA ARG A 227 17.53 0.86 -33.05
C ARG A 227 16.35 1.27 -33.96
N GLN A 228 16.20 2.56 -34.26
CA GLN A 228 15.33 2.99 -35.35
C GLN A 228 16.00 2.46 -36.66
N LYS A 229 15.32 1.55 -37.34
CA LYS A 229 15.62 1.25 -38.73
C LYS A 229 15.10 2.37 -39.58
#